data_b1cdba939f98fca5e67641176a45b5ae
#
_entry.id   b1cdba939f98fca5e67641176a45b5ae
#
_cell.length_a   1.000
_cell.length_b   1.000
_cell.length_c   1.000
_cell.angle_alpha   90.00
_cell.angle_beta   90.00
_cell.angle_gamma   90.00
#
_symmetry.space_group_name_H-M   'P 1'
#
loop_
_entity.id
_entity.type
_entity.pdbx_description
1 polymer ?
#
loop_
_entity_poly.entity_id
_entity_poly.type
_entity_poly.pdbx_seq_one_letter_code
_entity_poly.pdbx_strand_id
1 'polypeptide(L)'
;MSQTYQIKQSDIVIDLPKTVGAGYGQFWRSRNLYRVVKGSRGSKKSKTTALNYVIRLLKYPWGNLLVIRRYSNTNKQSTYTDFKWACNVLGVTHLFKFNESLPEITVKATGQKILFRGLDDELKITSITVDIGSLCWAWFEEAYQIETEDKFSTVVESIRGSLDVPDFFKQITVTFNPWNERHWLKRVFFDEETRRADTFATTTTYKCNEWLDEVDIKRYEDLYHTNPRRARIVCDGEWGVAEGLIYENVTVKDFNKDELLQDSANKLCIG
;
A
#
# COMPACT_ATOMS: atom_id res chain seq x y z
N MET A 1 -13.77 -4.50 -36.70
CA MET A 1 -14.15 -5.93 -36.46
C MET A 1 -13.96 -6.17 -34.97
N SER A 2 -15.06 -6.20 -34.20
CA SER A 2 -15.00 -6.49 -32.76
C SER A 2 -14.88 -8.00 -32.58
N GLN A 3 -13.70 -8.47 -32.21
CA GLN A 3 -13.55 -9.84 -31.73
C GLN A 3 -14.11 -9.92 -30.30
N THR A 4 -15.32 -10.43 -30.17
CA THR A 4 -15.89 -10.78 -28.88
C THR A 4 -15.24 -12.07 -28.41
N TYR A 5 -14.21 -11.97 -27.58
CA TYR A 5 -13.64 -13.11 -26.90
C TYR A 5 -14.55 -13.49 -25.74
N GLN A 6 -15.39 -14.47 -25.94
CA GLN A 6 -16.07 -15.15 -24.83
C GLN A 6 -15.04 -16.07 -24.15
N ILE A 7 -14.48 -15.62 -23.01
CA ILE A 7 -13.82 -16.53 -22.07
C ILE A 7 -14.95 -17.38 -21.49
N LYS A 8 -15.01 -18.67 -21.82
CA LYS A 8 -15.77 -19.64 -21.02
C LYS A 8 -15.10 -19.63 -19.63
N GLN A 9 -15.64 -18.83 -18.73
CA GLN A 9 -15.34 -18.90 -17.30
C GLN A 9 -15.84 -20.28 -16.85
N SER A 10 -14.90 -21.23 -16.69
CA SER A 10 -15.13 -22.27 -15.70
C SER A 10 -15.33 -21.55 -14.39
N ASP A 11 -16.46 -21.79 -13.71
CA ASP A 11 -16.89 -21.08 -12.51
C ASP A 11 -15.81 -21.24 -11.40
N ILE A 12 -14.87 -20.31 -11.38
CA ILE A 12 -13.91 -20.22 -10.28
C ILE A 12 -14.67 -19.55 -9.13
N VAL A 13 -15.16 -20.35 -8.22
CA VAL A 13 -15.82 -19.88 -7.01
C VAL A 13 -14.74 -19.59 -5.96
N ILE A 14 -14.57 -18.32 -5.61
CA ILE A 14 -13.64 -17.89 -4.57
C ILE A 14 -14.45 -17.50 -3.34
N ASP A 15 -14.23 -18.19 -2.24
CA ASP A 15 -14.71 -17.80 -0.92
C ASP A 15 -13.80 -16.69 -0.37
N LEU A 16 -14.16 -15.43 -0.63
CA LEU A 16 -13.37 -14.27 -0.22
C LEU A 16 -13.17 -14.18 1.29
N PRO A 17 -14.18 -14.32 2.15
CA PRO A 17 -14.01 -14.34 3.59
C PRO A 17 -12.95 -15.37 4.04
N LYS A 18 -13.02 -16.59 3.53
CA LYS A 18 -12.07 -17.65 3.86
C LYS A 18 -10.67 -17.38 3.31
N THR A 19 -10.56 -16.78 2.13
CA THR A 19 -9.27 -16.53 1.46
C THR A 19 -8.56 -15.30 2.01
N VAL A 20 -9.31 -14.25 2.34
CA VAL A 20 -8.77 -12.95 2.77
C VAL A 20 -8.74 -12.81 4.29
N GLY A 21 -9.71 -13.40 4.99
CA GLY A 21 -9.88 -13.27 6.43
C GLY A 21 -10.36 -11.89 6.88
N ALA A 22 -10.25 -11.62 8.17
CA ALA A 22 -10.74 -10.39 8.79
C ALA A 22 -9.91 -9.14 8.44
N GLY A 23 -10.47 -7.96 8.71
CA GLY A 23 -9.80 -6.66 8.68
C GLY A 23 -9.73 -5.97 7.31
N TYR A 24 -10.05 -6.65 6.20
CA TYR A 24 -9.89 -6.09 4.85
C TYR A 24 -11.19 -5.88 4.06
N GLY A 25 -12.35 -6.03 4.68
CA GLY A 25 -13.63 -5.91 3.98
C GLY A 25 -13.86 -4.54 3.33
N GLN A 26 -13.52 -3.45 4.01
CA GLN A 26 -13.63 -2.09 3.46
C GLN A 26 -12.56 -1.84 2.38
N PHE A 27 -11.32 -2.25 2.63
CA PHE A 27 -10.24 -2.20 1.64
C PHE A 27 -10.66 -2.89 0.33
N TRP A 28 -11.27 -4.06 0.43
CA TRP A 28 -11.68 -4.85 -0.73
C TRP A 28 -12.77 -4.16 -1.54
N ARG A 29 -13.74 -3.53 -0.87
CA ARG A 29 -14.87 -2.83 -1.51
C ARG A 29 -14.56 -1.41 -1.94
N SER A 30 -13.48 -0.81 -1.45
CA SER A 30 -13.11 0.57 -1.79
C SER A 30 -12.92 0.74 -3.29
N ARG A 31 -13.54 1.78 -3.84
CA ARG A 31 -13.41 2.24 -5.23
C ARG A 31 -12.77 3.61 -5.32
N ASN A 32 -12.37 4.19 -4.20
CA ASN A 32 -11.66 5.46 -4.16
C ASN A 32 -10.41 5.40 -5.03
N LEU A 33 -10.07 6.53 -5.65
CA LEU A 33 -8.86 6.64 -6.47
C LEU A 33 -7.61 6.26 -5.66
N TYR A 34 -7.49 6.80 -4.44
CA TYR A 34 -6.41 6.44 -3.52
C TYR A 34 -6.92 5.47 -2.47
N ARG A 35 -6.35 4.27 -2.45
CA ARG A 35 -6.60 3.24 -1.46
C ARG A 35 -5.34 3.00 -0.65
N VAL A 36 -5.34 3.47 0.59
CA VAL A 36 -4.13 3.56 1.42
C VAL A 36 -4.26 2.68 2.66
N VAL A 37 -3.28 1.82 2.89
CA VAL A 37 -3.21 0.97 4.08
C VAL A 37 -1.86 1.17 4.76
N LYS A 38 -1.88 1.86 5.88
CA LYS A 38 -0.78 1.78 6.82
C LYS A 38 -1.03 0.62 7.78
N GLY A 39 0.01 0.07 8.35
CA GLY A 39 -0.25 -0.98 9.34
C GLY A 39 0.98 -1.63 9.91
N SER A 40 0.74 -2.47 10.89
CA SER A 40 1.76 -3.24 11.57
C SER A 40 2.48 -4.23 10.64
N ARG A 41 3.58 -4.77 11.10
CA ARG A 41 4.14 -6.00 10.51
C ARG A 41 3.16 -7.14 10.73
N GLY A 42 3.19 -8.14 9.84
CA GLY A 42 2.31 -9.31 9.95
C GLY A 42 0.83 -9.05 9.69
N SER A 43 0.40 -7.84 9.29
CA SER A 43 -1.00 -7.50 9.05
C SER A 43 -1.54 -7.91 7.66
N LYS A 44 -0.86 -8.77 6.92
CA LYS A 44 -1.22 -9.31 5.58
C LYS A 44 -1.42 -8.27 4.46
N LYS A 45 -0.97 -7.02 4.60
CA LYS A 45 -1.18 -5.95 3.60
C LYS A 45 -0.82 -6.39 2.17
N SER A 46 0.42 -6.86 1.98
CA SER A 46 0.94 -7.23 0.67
C SER A 46 0.22 -8.44 0.07
N LYS A 47 0.00 -9.47 0.87
CA LYS A 47 -0.72 -10.69 0.46
C LYS A 47 -2.15 -10.39 0.02
N THR A 48 -2.88 -9.60 0.82
CA THR A 48 -4.26 -9.20 0.50
C THR A 48 -4.33 -8.31 -0.75
N THR A 49 -3.36 -7.41 -0.92
CA THR A 49 -3.29 -6.57 -2.11
C THR A 49 -3.03 -7.39 -3.37
N ALA A 50 -2.10 -8.34 -3.32
CA ALA A 50 -1.82 -9.24 -4.43
C ALA A 50 -3.05 -10.09 -4.82
N LEU A 51 -3.73 -10.70 -3.84
CA LEU A 51 -4.99 -11.42 -4.07
C LEU A 51 -6.04 -10.55 -4.76
N ASN A 52 -6.23 -9.33 -4.27
CA ASN A 52 -7.20 -8.39 -4.84
C ASN A 52 -6.90 -8.07 -6.30
N TYR A 53 -5.64 -7.81 -6.64
CA TYR A 53 -5.27 -7.49 -8.02
C TYR A 53 -5.31 -8.70 -8.96
N VAL A 54 -4.99 -9.91 -8.50
CA VAL A 54 -5.19 -11.14 -9.31
C VAL A 54 -6.65 -11.28 -9.71
N ILE A 55 -7.58 -11.12 -8.76
CA ILE A 55 -9.02 -11.19 -9.04
C ILE A 55 -9.47 -10.07 -9.97
N ARG A 56 -8.95 -8.84 -9.79
CA ARG A 56 -9.26 -7.70 -10.69
C ARG A 56 -8.81 -7.94 -12.12
N LEU A 57 -7.61 -8.45 -12.31
CA LEU A 57 -7.09 -8.77 -13.64
C LEU A 57 -7.97 -9.79 -14.35
N LEU A 58 -8.50 -10.78 -13.62
CA LEU A 58 -9.43 -11.76 -14.20
C LEU A 58 -10.83 -11.17 -14.43
N LYS A 59 -11.28 -10.24 -13.57
CA LYS A 59 -12.59 -9.59 -13.67
C LYS A 59 -12.66 -8.53 -14.77
N TYR A 60 -11.58 -7.77 -14.96
CA TYR A 60 -11.53 -6.64 -15.88
C TYR A 60 -10.45 -6.89 -16.95
N PRO A 61 -10.79 -7.60 -18.04
CA PRO A 61 -9.90 -7.77 -19.18
C PRO A 61 -9.39 -6.41 -19.67
N TRP A 62 -8.15 -6.37 -20.16
CA TRP A 62 -7.49 -5.18 -20.71
C TRP A 62 -6.98 -4.17 -19.66
N GLY A 63 -7.25 -4.36 -18.37
CA GLY A 63 -6.67 -3.56 -17.30
C GLY A 63 -5.26 -4.03 -16.95
N ASN A 64 -4.27 -3.14 -16.97
CA ASN A 64 -2.90 -3.43 -16.57
C ASN A 64 -2.58 -2.79 -15.21
N LEU A 65 -1.67 -3.43 -14.48
CA LEU A 65 -1.21 -3.01 -13.17
C LEU A 65 0.29 -2.67 -13.21
N LEU A 66 0.65 -1.55 -12.62
CA LEU A 66 2.03 -1.18 -12.30
C LEU A 66 2.28 -1.36 -10.81
N VAL A 67 3.26 -2.17 -10.46
CA VAL A 67 3.71 -2.39 -9.08
C VAL A 67 5.04 -1.67 -8.89
N ILE A 68 5.10 -0.83 -7.87
CA ILE A 68 6.21 0.09 -7.63
C ILE A 68 6.80 -0.15 -6.24
N ARG A 69 8.12 -0.25 -6.18
CA ARG A 69 8.93 -0.15 -4.98
C ARG A 69 10.02 0.90 -5.17
N ARG A 70 10.70 1.30 -4.11
CA ARG A 70 11.83 2.21 -4.23
C ARG A 70 12.90 1.65 -5.17
N TYR A 71 13.26 0.38 -5.01
CA TYR A 71 14.30 -0.28 -5.80
C TYR A 71 13.72 -1.41 -6.64
N SER A 72 14.02 -1.43 -7.94
CA SER A 72 13.44 -2.38 -8.88
C SER A 72 13.81 -3.84 -8.57
N ASN A 73 15.05 -4.09 -8.14
CA ASN A 73 15.55 -5.41 -7.80
C ASN A 73 14.83 -6.06 -6.60
N THR A 74 14.23 -5.26 -5.72
CA THR A 74 13.49 -5.77 -4.56
C THR A 74 12.14 -6.38 -4.91
N ASN A 75 11.58 -6.02 -6.06
CA ASN A 75 10.29 -6.56 -6.51
C ASN A 75 10.31 -8.08 -6.70
N LYS A 76 11.39 -8.64 -7.25
CA LYS A 76 11.47 -10.07 -7.57
C LYS A 76 11.28 -10.97 -6.35
N GLN A 77 11.88 -10.59 -5.22
CA GLN A 77 11.84 -11.37 -3.98
C GLN A 77 10.68 -11.00 -3.05
N SER A 78 9.84 -10.04 -3.43
CA SER A 78 8.70 -9.56 -2.63
C SER A 78 7.40 -9.61 -3.42
N THR A 79 6.99 -8.50 -4.02
CA THR A 79 5.70 -8.34 -4.70
C THR A 79 5.47 -9.37 -5.81
N TYR A 80 6.49 -9.65 -6.63
CA TYR A 80 6.39 -10.68 -7.67
C TYR A 80 6.11 -12.07 -7.08
N THR A 81 6.80 -12.42 -5.98
CA THR A 81 6.56 -13.67 -5.25
C THR A 81 5.18 -13.68 -4.60
N ASP A 82 4.69 -12.53 -4.10
CA ASP A 82 3.34 -12.41 -3.56
C ASP A 82 2.27 -12.67 -4.61
N PHE A 83 2.46 -12.23 -5.86
CA PHE A 83 1.54 -12.55 -6.96
C PHE A 83 1.60 -14.03 -7.34
N LYS A 84 2.77 -14.67 -7.37
CA LYS A 84 2.86 -16.12 -7.58
C LYS A 84 2.08 -16.89 -6.52
N TRP A 85 2.28 -16.50 -5.26
CA TRP A 85 1.54 -17.07 -4.13
C TRP A 85 0.03 -16.84 -4.27
N ALA A 86 -0.41 -15.62 -4.60
CA ALA A 86 -1.82 -15.30 -4.77
C ALA A 86 -2.47 -16.13 -5.88
N CYS A 87 -1.82 -16.27 -7.03
CA CYS A 87 -2.30 -17.14 -8.11
C CYS A 87 -2.41 -18.60 -7.69
N ASN A 88 -1.48 -19.10 -6.87
CA ASN A 88 -1.51 -20.45 -6.35
C ASN A 88 -2.66 -20.67 -5.37
N VAL A 89 -2.84 -19.77 -4.40
CA VAL A 89 -3.93 -19.83 -3.41
C VAL A 89 -5.30 -19.79 -4.07
N LEU A 90 -5.44 -19.00 -5.14
CA LEU A 90 -6.67 -18.89 -5.91
C LEU A 90 -6.86 -20.05 -6.93
N GLY A 91 -5.88 -20.95 -7.09
CA GLY A 91 -5.95 -22.05 -8.06
C GLY A 91 -5.86 -21.61 -9.52
N VAL A 92 -5.41 -20.37 -9.79
CA VAL A 92 -5.44 -19.74 -11.13
C VAL A 92 -4.06 -19.62 -11.78
N THR A 93 -3.03 -20.23 -11.23
CA THR A 93 -1.65 -20.15 -11.74
C THR A 93 -1.56 -20.51 -13.23
N HIS A 94 -2.35 -21.44 -13.69
CA HIS A 94 -2.40 -21.91 -15.08
C HIS A 94 -2.87 -20.82 -16.07
N LEU A 95 -3.59 -19.78 -15.59
CA LEU A 95 -4.07 -18.65 -16.40
C LEU A 95 -3.00 -17.58 -16.63
N PHE A 96 -1.86 -17.64 -15.92
CA PHE A 96 -0.81 -16.64 -15.96
C PHE A 96 0.50 -17.20 -16.54
N LYS A 97 1.25 -16.33 -17.19
CA LYS A 97 2.63 -16.56 -17.60
C LYS A 97 3.54 -15.68 -16.74
N PHE A 98 4.57 -16.28 -16.14
CA PHE A 98 5.52 -15.62 -15.25
C PHE A 98 6.86 -15.48 -15.97
N ASN A 99 7.38 -14.26 -16.10
CA ASN A 99 8.71 -13.96 -16.60
C ASN A 99 9.58 -13.50 -15.43
N GLU A 100 10.61 -14.29 -15.10
CA GLU A 100 11.51 -14.00 -13.98
C GLU A 100 12.75 -13.19 -14.37
N SER A 101 13.15 -13.24 -15.62
CA SER A 101 14.31 -12.50 -16.12
C SER A 101 14.02 -11.00 -16.15
N LEU A 102 12.88 -10.63 -16.69
CA LEU A 102 12.28 -9.31 -16.55
C LEU A 102 10.99 -9.51 -15.72
N PRO A 103 10.97 -9.16 -14.43
CA PRO A 103 9.79 -9.40 -13.61
C PRO A 103 8.53 -8.82 -14.24
N GLU A 104 7.71 -9.71 -14.79
CA GLU A 104 6.46 -9.42 -15.47
C GLU A 104 5.54 -10.63 -15.37
N ILE A 105 4.25 -10.41 -15.17
CA ILE A 105 3.24 -11.46 -15.15
C ILE A 105 2.19 -11.10 -16.18
N THR A 106 1.87 -12.05 -17.07
CA THR A 106 0.93 -11.84 -18.17
C THR A 106 -0.27 -12.76 -18.01
N VAL A 107 -1.49 -12.26 -18.16
CA VAL A 107 -2.70 -13.06 -18.29
C VAL A 107 -2.72 -13.68 -19.67
N LYS A 108 -2.68 -15.02 -19.77
CA LYS A 108 -2.52 -15.72 -21.05
C LYS A 108 -3.64 -15.47 -22.05
N ALA A 109 -4.87 -15.33 -21.57
CA ALA A 109 -6.05 -15.18 -22.44
C ALA A 109 -6.13 -13.79 -23.09
N THR A 110 -5.71 -12.73 -22.40
CA THR A 110 -5.93 -11.34 -22.81
C THR A 110 -4.63 -10.59 -23.09
N GLY A 111 -3.49 -11.10 -22.64
CA GLY A 111 -2.19 -10.45 -22.76
C GLY A 111 -1.94 -9.27 -21.84
N GLN A 112 -2.92 -8.89 -21.00
CA GLN A 112 -2.74 -7.83 -20.00
C GLN A 112 -1.68 -8.21 -18.96
N LYS A 113 -1.03 -7.21 -18.37
CA LYS A 113 0.20 -7.40 -17.63
C LYS A 113 0.16 -6.82 -16.22
N ILE A 114 0.94 -7.43 -15.34
CA ILE A 114 1.47 -6.83 -14.12
C ILE A 114 2.92 -6.48 -14.40
N LEU A 115 3.26 -5.20 -14.33
CA LEU A 115 4.60 -4.66 -14.56
C LEU A 115 5.22 -4.29 -13.21
N PHE A 116 6.48 -4.63 -13.00
CA PHE A 116 7.21 -4.32 -11.76
C PHE A 116 8.33 -3.34 -12.06
N ARG A 117 8.35 -2.22 -11.34
CA ARG A 117 9.35 -1.15 -11.53
C ARG A 117 9.87 -0.63 -10.20
N GLY A 118 11.03 0.02 -10.23
CA GLY A 118 11.59 0.76 -9.12
C GLY A 118 11.63 2.25 -9.41
N LEU A 119 11.58 3.07 -8.37
CA LEU A 119 11.75 4.52 -8.47
C LEU A 119 13.23 4.94 -8.61
N ASP A 120 14.14 3.98 -8.62
CA ASP A 120 15.57 4.17 -8.91
C ASP A 120 15.83 4.58 -10.36
N ASP A 121 14.82 4.46 -11.25
CA ASP A 121 14.87 4.92 -12.63
C ASP A 121 13.56 5.62 -13.02
N GLU A 122 13.40 6.86 -12.57
CA GLU A 122 12.18 7.66 -12.76
C GLU A 122 11.84 7.87 -14.24
N LEU A 123 12.84 8.06 -15.10
CA LEU A 123 12.64 8.27 -16.54
C LEU A 123 12.01 7.05 -17.21
N LYS A 124 12.34 5.84 -16.76
CA LYS A 124 11.72 4.62 -17.28
C LYS A 124 10.27 4.45 -16.83
N ILE A 125 9.88 5.02 -15.69
CA ILE A 125 8.51 4.91 -15.19
C ILE A 125 7.57 5.83 -15.95
N THR A 126 7.99 7.06 -16.23
CA THR A 126 7.16 8.05 -16.93
C THR A 126 6.86 7.67 -18.38
N SER A 127 7.69 6.84 -18.99
CA SER A 127 7.54 6.34 -20.36
C SER A 127 6.90 4.96 -20.46
N ILE A 128 6.36 4.40 -19.37
CA ILE A 128 5.73 3.08 -19.41
C ILE A 128 4.48 3.11 -20.29
N THR A 129 4.51 2.28 -21.31
CA THR A 129 3.38 1.97 -22.16
C THR A 129 3.07 0.48 -22.07
N VAL A 130 1.83 0.13 -22.35
CA VAL A 130 1.39 -1.25 -22.48
C VAL A 130 0.95 -1.51 -23.91
N ASP A 131 1.32 -2.65 -24.46
CA ASP A 131 0.99 -3.07 -25.82
C ASP A 131 -0.46 -3.53 -25.95
N ILE A 132 -1.08 -3.94 -24.85
CA ILE A 132 -2.45 -4.44 -24.79
C ILE A 132 -3.21 -3.76 -23.65
N GLY A 133 -4.40 -3.23 -23.96
CA GLY A 133 -5.28 -2.60 -22.97
C GLY A 133 -4.74 -1.27 -22.45
N SER A 134 -5.05 -0.96 -21.20
CA SER A 134 -4.74 0.31 -20.58
C SER A 134 -4.07 0.14 -19.22
N LEU A 135 -3.09 1.00 -18.91
CA LEU A 135 -2.48 1.08 -17.59
C LEU A 135 -3.38 1.91 -16.67
N CYS A 136 -4.11 1.26 -15.79
CA CYS A 136 -5.18 1.87 -15.01
C CYS A 136 -5.08 1.64 -13.51
N TRP A 137 -4.17 0.77 -13.07
CA TRP A 137 -3.91 0.53 -11.66
C TRP A 137 -2.44 0.67 -11.32
N ALA A 138 -2.18 1.18 -10.11
CA ALA A 138 -0.84 1.18 -9.53
C ALA A 138 -0.87 0.66 -8.09
N TRP A 139 0.19 -0.02 -7.69
CA TRP A 139 0.42 -0.43 -6.31
C TRP A 139 1.82 -0.02 -5.87
N PHE A 140 1.88 0.92 -4.94
CA PHE A 140 3.09 1.34 -4.26
C PHE A 140 3.26 0.50 -2.99
N GLU A 141 4.20 -0.44 -3.02
CA GLU A 141 4.53 -1.31 -1.89
C GLU A 141 5.73 -0.76 -1.14
N GLU A 142 5.66 -0.83 0.21
CA GLU A 142 6.64 -0.18 1.10
C GLU A 142 6.80 1.31 0.77
N ALA A 143 5.68 2.00 0.55
CA ALA A 143 5.65 3.39 0.09
C ALA A 143 6.35 4.37 1.04
N TYR A 144 6.57 3.98 2.29
CA TYR A 144 7.40 4.75 3.22
C TYR A 144 8.85 4.96 2.72
N GLN A 145 9.33 4.09 1.85
CA GLN A 145 10.66 4.23 1.24
C GLN A 145 10.73 5.34 0.17
N ILE A 146 9.59 5.88 -0.26
CA ILE A 146 9.49 6.96 -1.25
C ILE A 146 9.70 8.29 -0.53
N GLU A 147 10.80 8.94 -0.80
CA GLU A 147 11.30 10.09 -0.03
C GLU A 147 10.41 11.33 -0.16
N THR A 148 9.85 11.56 -1.35
CA THR A 148 9.10 12.79 -1.65
C THR A 148 7.74 12.49 -2.29
N GLU A 149 6.79 13.39 -2.04
CA GLU A 149 5.48 13.35 -2.70
C GLU A 149 5.58 13.53 -4.21
N ASP A 150 6.55 14.32 -4.69
CA ASP A 150 6.73 14.60 -6.12
C ASP A 150 7.05 13.32 -6.91
N LYS A 151 7.94 12.45 -6.37
CA LYS A 151 8.24 11.16 -6.98
C LYS A 151 6.99 10.27 -7.10
N PHE A 152 6.17 10.26 -6.05
CA PHE A 152 4.90 9.55 -6.06
C PHE A 152 3.94 10.13 -7.13
N SER A 153 3.77 11.45 -7.15
CA SER A 153 2.86 12.15 -8.05
C SER A 153 3.23 11.95 -9.52
N THR A 154 4.51 12.04 -9.87
CA THR A 154 5.04 11.79 -11.22
C THR A 154 4.63 10.41 -11.75
N VAL A 155 4.68 9.38 -10.90
CA VAL A 155 4.23 8.04 -11.31
C VAL A 155 2.71 7.97 -11.44
N VAL A 156 1.97 8.56 -10.50
CA VAL A 156 0.50 8.59 -10.53
C VAL A 156 -0.01 9.25 -11.81
N GLU A 157 0.62 10.32 -12.28
CA GLU A 157 0.29 11.01 -13.52
C GLU A 157 0.45 10.12 -14.76
N SER A 158 1.26 9.07 -14.69
CA SER A 158 1.42 8.08 -15.77
C SER A 158 0.29 7.04 -15.81
N ILE A 159 -0.55 6.94 -14.78
CA ILE A 159 -1.69 6.02 -14.71
C ILE A 159 -2.93 6.67 -15.33
N ARG A 160 -2.97 6.70 -16.66
CA ARG A 160 -3.99 7.45 -17.44
C ARG A 160 -5.06 6.55 -18.03
N GLY A 161 -4.86 5.23 -18.03
CA GLY A 161 -5.75 4.29 -18.69
C GLY A 161 -7.19 4.33 -18.17
N SER A 162 -8.13 4.06 -19.05
CA SER A 162 -9.54 3.85 -18.76
C SER A 162 -10.05 2.71 -19.61
N LEU A 163 -11.08 2.02 -19.13
CA LEU A 163 -11.76 0.95 -19.86
C LEU A 163 -13.25 1.26 -19.92
N ASP A 164 -13.83 1.11 -21.10
CA ASP A 164 -15.28 1.23 -21.29
C ASP A 164 -15.96 -0.11 -20.96
N VAL A 165 -15.95 -0.45 -19.68
CA VAL A 165 -16.61 -1.63 -19.14
C VAL A 165 -17.39 -1.28 -17.89
N PRO A 166 -18.56 -1.93 -17.65
CA PRO A 166 -19.35 -1.66 -16.46
C PRO A 166 -18.53 -1.84 -15.17
N ASP A 167 -18.79 -0.98 -14.21
CA ASP A 167 -18.17 -1.02 -12.88
C ASP A 167 -16.64 -0.86 -12.85
N PHE A 168 -16.03 -0.49 -13.95
CA PHE A 168 -14.59 -0.23 -13.98
C PHE A 168 -14.22 1.01 -13.15
N PHE A 169 -13.06 0.97 -12.51
CA PHE A 169 -12.50 2.10 -11.78
C PHE A 169 -10.97 2.06 -11.78
N LYS A 170 -10.36 3.24 -11.83
CA LYS A 170 -8.92 3.41 -11.57
C LYS A 170 -8.65 3.33 -10.09
N GLN A 171 -7.48 2.85 -9.72
CA GLN A 171 -7.07 2.89 -8.31
C GLN A 171 -5.57 2.87 -8.15
N ILE A 172 -5.11 3.70 -7.24
CA ILE A 172 -3.73 3.76 -6.75
C ILE A 172 -3.75 3.18 -5.33
N THR A 173 -3.18 1.99 -5.16
CA THR A 173 -3.05 1.37 -3.84
C THR A 173 -1.69 1.71 -3.24
N VAL A 174 -1.67 2.05 -1.96
CA VAL A 174 -0.46 2.44 -1.22
C VAL A 174 -0.41 1.63 0.07
N THR A 175 0.66 0.86 0.26
CA THR A 175 0.86 0.00 1.43
C THR A 175 2.21 0.29 2.08
N PHE A 176 2.22 0.46 3.41
CA PHE A 176 3.44 0.77 4.16
C PHE A 176 3.32 0.54 5.67
N ASN A 177 4.47 0.59 6.36
CA ASN A 177 4.56 0.69 7.81
C ASN A 177 4.88 2.14 8.20
N PRO A 178 4.20 2.74 9.20
CA PRO A 178 4.27 4.18 9.50
C PRO A 178 5.45 4.53 10.44
N TRP A 179 6.68 4.45 9.94
CA TRP A 179 7.90 4.60 10.75
C TRP A 179 8.11 5.98 11.36
N ASN A 180 7.64 7.05 10.68
CA ASN A 180 7.83 8.41 11.14
C ASN A 180 6.63 9.29 10.74
N GLU A 181 6.04 10.00 11.70
CA GLU A 181 4.89 10.87 11.48
C GLU A 181 5.18 12.10 10.60
N ARG A 182 6.44 12.52 10.49
CA ARG A 182 6.84 13.64 9.62
C ARG A 182 6.89 13.27 8.15
N HIS A 183 6.69 12.00 7.81
CA HIS A 183 6.68 11.55 6.42
C HIS A 183 5.50 12.13 5.65
N TRP A 184 5.71 12.51 4.39
CA TRP A 184 4.68 13.13 3.53
C TRP A 184 3.39 12.29 3.41
N LEU A 185 3.47 10.97 3.51
CA LEU A 185 2.32 10.05 3.49
C LEU A 185 1.27 10.36 4.57
N LYS A 186 1.70 10.84 5.76
CA LYS A 186 0.77 11.22 6.82
C LYS A 186 -0.06 12.41 6.37
N ARG A 187 0.59 13.50 5.99
CA ARG A 187 -0.06 14.73 5.53
C ARG A 187 -0.99 14.49 4.34
N VAL A 188 -0.55 13.69 3.37
CA VAL A 188 -1.25 13.50 2.10
C VAL A 188 -2.45 12.56 2.19
N PHE A 189 -2.45 11.61 3.14
CA PHE A 189 -3.49 10.57 3.18
C PHE A 189 -4.20 10.39 4.52
N PHE A 190 -3.67 10.91 5.62
CA PHE A 190 -4.23 10.66 6.96
C PHE A 190 -4.64 11.92 7.71
N ASP A 191 -4.02 13.05 7.47
CA ASP A 191 -4.39 14.31 8.11
C ASP A 191 -5.64 14.88 7.43
N GLU A 192 -6.71 15.11 8.20
CA GLU A 192 -8.04 15.46 7.66
C GLU A 192 -8.05 16.73 6.80
N GLU A 193 -7.25 17.73 7.17
CA GLU A 193 -7.19 19.02 6.49
C GLU A 193 -6.44 18.97 5.16
N THR A 194 -5.49 18.05 5.00
CA THR A 194 -4.55 18.04 3.87
C THR A 194 -4.63 16.79 3.00
N ARG A 195 -5.41 15.80 3.41
CA ARG A 195 -5.52 14.56 2.62
C ARG A 195 -6.12 14.80 1.25
N ARG A 196 -5.58 14.08 0.29
CA ARG A 196 -6.12 14.11 -1.10
C ARG A 196 -7.58 13.71 -1.12
N ALA A 197 -8.35 14.39 -1.96
CA ALA A 197 -9.71 14.00 -2.26
C ALA A 197 -9.77 12.55 -2.79
N ASP A 198 -10.92 11.91 -2.65
CA ASP A 198 -11.16 10.52 -3.09
C ASP A 198 -10.15 9.51 -2.51
N THR A 199 -9.86 9.67 -1.22
CA THR A 199 -8.97 8.78 -0.46
C THR A 199 -9.75 7.90 0.51
N PHE A 200 -9.55 6.59 0.40
CA PHE A 200 -9.83 5.61 1.44
C PHE A 200 -8.52 5.29 2.15
N ALA A 201 -8.39 5.65 3.42
CA ALA A 201 -7.23 5.35 4.25
C ALA A 201 -7.64 4.51 5.46
N THR A 202 -6.86 3.48 5.77
CA THR A 202 -7.14 2.59 6.90
C THR A 202 -5.84 2.12 7.56
N THR A 203 -6.00 1.63 8.79
CA THR A 203 -4.91 1.01 9.57
C THR A 203 -5.24 -0.45 9.81
N THR A 204 -4.26 -1.33 9.61
CA THR A 204 -4.39 -2.76 9.92
C THR A 204 -3.29 -3.20 10.87
N THR A 205 -3.61 -4.16 11.74
CA THR A 205 -2.67 -4.68 12.72
C THR A 205 -2.47 -6.19 12.54
N TYR A 206 -1.44 -6.74 13.18
CA TYR A 206 -1.21 -8.19 13.17
C TYR A 206 -2.42 -8.98 13.70
N LYS A 207 -3.26 -8.37 14.54
CA LYS A 207 -4.47 -8.99 15.10
C LYS A 207 -5.53 -9.38 14.05
N CYS A 208 -5.46 -8.80 12.85
CA CYS A 208 -6.33 -9.20 11.74
C CYS A 208 -5.78 -10.39 10.92
N ASN A 209 -4.65 -10.96 11.33
CA ASN A 209 -4.00 -12.06 10.60
C ASN A 209 -4.19 -13.39 11.34
N GLU A 210 -5.14 -14.16 10.88
CA GLU A 210 -5.54 -15.44 11.45
C GLU A 210 -4.50 -16.56 11.20
N TRP A 211 -3.50 -16.31 10.36
CA TRP A 211 -2.47 -17.30 10.00
C TRP A 211 -1.16 -17.10 10.76
N LEU A 212 -1.10 -16.18 11.71
CA LEU A 212 0.04 -16.07 12.62
C LEU A 212 0.01 -17.22 13.63
N ASP A 213 1.15 -17.83 13.84
CA ASP A 213 1.30 -18.82 14.89
C ASP A 213 1.48 -18.18 16.28
N GLU A 214 1.40 -19.00 17.32
CA GLU A 214 1.51 -18.53 18.71
C GLU A 214 2.88 -17.89 19.00
N VAL A 215 3.93 -18.33 18.32
CA VAL A 215 5.28 -17.78 18.50
C VAL A 215 5.37 -16.38 17.94
N ASP A 216 4.77 -16.14 16.78
CA ASP A 216 4.70 -14.80 16.18
C ASP A 216 3.85 -13.85 17.04
N ILE A 217 2.70 -14.31 17.53
CA ILE A 217 1.82 -13.53 18.39
C ILE A 217 2.56 -13.15 19.68
N LYS A 218 3.17 -14.10 20.36
CA LYS A 218 3.95 -13.86 21.59
C LYS A 218 5.08 -12.87 21.36
N ARG A 219 5.79 -12.97 20.24
CA ARG A 219 6.86 -12.01 19.88
C ARG A 219 6.34 -10.58 19.72
N TYR A 220 5.14 -10.38 19.20
CA TYR A 220 4.50 -9.05 19.13
C TYR A 220 4.06 -8.57 20.52
N GLU A 221 3.53 -9.46 21.36
CA GLU A 221 3.12 -9.14 22.72
C GLU A 221 4.32 -8.76 23.61
N ASP A 222 5.43 -9.51 23.51
CA ASP A 222 6.66 -9.20 24.23
C ASP A 222 7.24 -7.82 23.88
N LEU A 223 6.98 -7.32 22.67
CA LEU A 223 7.44 -6.01 22.25
C LEU A 223 6.83 -4.87 23.07
N TYR A 224 5.61 -5.01 23.57
CA TYR A 224 4.98 -4.00 24.43
C TYR A 224 5.72 -3.81 25.76
N HIS A 225 6.40 -4.86 26.25
CA HIS A 225 7.18 -4.81 27.47
C HIS A 225 8.65 -4.41 27.21
N THR A 226 9.24 -4.93 26.13
CA THR A 226 10.68 -4.75 25.85
C THR A 226 10.98 -3.46 25.10
N ASN A 227 10.08 -3.01 24.22
CA ASN A 227 10.22 -1.77 23.46
C ASN A 227 8.86 -1.18 23.08
N PRO A 228 8.16 -0.52 24.02
CA PRO A 228 6.82 0.03 23.81
C PRO A 228 6.71 1.00 22.61
N ARG A 229 7.73 1.82 22.37
CA ARG A 229 7.74 2.73 21.22
C ARG A 229 7.71 1.97 19.90
N ARG A 230 8.53 0.93 19.79
CA ARG A 230 8.56 0.08 18.61
C ARG A 230 7.26 -0.72 18.46
N ALA A 231 6.65 -1.17 19.57
CA ALA A 231 5.38 -1.87 19.58
C ALA A 231 4.25 -1.04 18.95
N ARG A 232 4.16 0.26 19.25
CA ARG A 232 3.17 1.16 18.64
C ARG A 232 3.24 1.16 17.11
N ILE A 233 4.42 1.13 16.53
CA ILE A 233 4.61 1.11 15.08
C ILE A 233 4.37 -0.30 14.52
N VAL A 234 5.07 -1.28 15.08
CA VAL A 234 5.20 -2.64 14.54
C VAL A 234 3.97 -3.50 14.86
N CYS A 235 3.28 -3.23 15.97
CA CYS A 235 2.11 -3.99 16.42
C CYS A 235 0.80 -3.24 16.18
N ASP A 236 0.75 -1.93 16.49
CA ASP A 236 -0.50 -1.16 16.41
C ASP A 236 -0.65 -0.40 15.09
N GLY A 237 0.42 -0.29 14.30
CA GLY A 237 0.41 0.47 13.06
C GLY A 237 0.24 1.98 13.26
N GLU A 238 0.60 2.47 14.44
CA GLU A 238 0.65 3.89 14.75
C GLU A 238 1.87 4.56 14.12
N TRP A 239 1.79 5.88 13.95
CA TRP A 239 2.92 6.63 13.46
C TRP A 239 4.04 6.68 14.50
N GLY A 240 5.26 6.40 14.04
CA GLY A 240 6.45 6.57 14.86
C GLY A 240 6.76 8.04 15.09
N VAL A 241 7.18 8.36 16.31
CA VAL A 241 7.70 9.69 16.64
C VAL A 241 9.14 9.79 16.16
N ALA A 242 9.53 10.94 15.63
CA ALA A 242 10.90 11.17 15.17
C ALA A 242 11.90 10.97 16.33
N GLU A 243 12.93 10.16 16.12
CA GLU A 243 14.05 10.05 17.07
C GLU A 243 14.80 11.38 17.18
N GLY A 244 15.25 11.71 18.38
CA GLY A 244 16.07 12.89 18.61
C GLY A 244 15.33 14.12 19.18
N LEU A 245 14.10 13.97 19.62
CA LEU A 245 13.48 15.01 20.45
C LEU A 245 14.15 14.99 21.82
N ILE A 246 14.84 16.07 22.18
CA ILE A 246 15.42 16.28 23.52
C ILE A 246 14.33 16.25 24.59
N TYR A 247 13.10 16.64 24.22
CA TYR A 247 11.93 16.63 25.09
C TYR A 247 10.83 15.76 24.49
N GLU A 248 10.41 14.70 25.19
CA GLU A 248 9.41 13.73 24.71
C GLU A 248 7.96 14.16 25.02
N ASN A 249 7.79 15.09 25.96
CA ASN A 249 6.49 15.55 26.46
C ASN A 249 6.30 17.06 26.24
N VAL A 250 6.48 17.50 24.99
CA VAL A 250 6.21 18.91 24.65
C VAL A 250 4.72 19.06 24.36
N THR A 251 4.03 19.80 25.20
CA THR A 251 2.67 20.25 24.92
C THR A 251 2.73 21.68 24.42
N VAL A 252 2.28 21.91 23.19
CA VAL A 252 2.10 23.27 22.67
C VAL A 252 0.83 23.82 23.33
N LYS A 253 0.98 24.86 24.15
CA LYS A 253 -0.14 25.58 24.77
C LYS A 253 -0.03 27.04 24.40
N ASP A 254 -1.16 27.67 24.15
CA ASP A 254 -1.23 29.11 24.16
C ASP A 254 -0.93 29.58 25.59
N PHE A 255 -0.09 30.57 25.74
CA PHE A 255 0.26 31.13 27.04
C PHE A 255 0.05 32.65 27.03
N ASN A 256 -0.39 33.16 28.16
CA ASN A 256 -0.48 34.58 28.38
C ASN A 256 0.92 35.14 28.76
N LYS A 257 1.48 35.94 27.86
CA LYS A 257 2.80 36.51 28.03
C LYS A 257 2.91 37.37 29.29
N ASP A 258 1.86 38.08 29.64
CA ASP A 258 1.83 38.99 30.79
C ASP A 258 1.83 38.23 32.13
N GLU A 259 1.14 37.09 32.17
CA GLU A 259 1.17 36.18 33.34
C GLU A 259 2.56 35.56 33.55
N LEU A 260 3.22 35.15 32.47
CA LEU A 260 4.59 34.61 32.53
C LEU A 260 5.62 35.64 33.00
N LEU A 261 5.46 36.90 32.64
CA LEU A 261 6.37 37.98 33.05
C LEU A 261 6.17 38.43 34.51
N GLN A 262 4.99 38.15 35.09
CA GLN A 262 4.72 38.45 36.51
C GLN A 262 5.31 37.39 37.47
N ASP A 263 5.60 36.19 36.98
CA ASP A 263 6.20 35.12 37.77
C ASP A 263 7.72 35.36 37.86
N SER A 264 8.18 35.82 39.02
CA SER A 264 9.59 36.11 39.32
C SER A 264 10.51 34.88 39.21
N ALA A 265 9.95 33.67 39.14
CA ALA A 265 10.70 32.44 38.94
C ALA A 265 11.04 32.19 37.47
N ASN A 266 10.34 32.83 36.52
CA ASN A 266 10.54 32.69 35.09
C ASN A 266 11.55 33.72 34.56
N LYS A 267 12.83 33.57 34.92
CA LYS A 267 13.88 34.31 34.26
C LYS A 267 14.18 33.72 32.90
N LEU A 268 13.69 34.35 31.83
CA LEU A 268 14.11 34.02 30.46
C LEU A 268 15.61 34.46 30.32
N CYS A 269 16.51 33.49 30.34
CA CYS A 269 17.84 33.70 29.80
C CYS A 269 17.77 33.51 28.27
N ILE A 270 17.78 34.61 27.54
CA ILE A 270 18.03 34.62 26.10
C ILE A 270 19.55 34.71 25.94
N GLY A 271 20.19 33.60 25.58
CA GLY A 271 21.58 33.53 25.16
C GLY A 271 21.67 33.58 23.62
#